data_850abf46ce8ab8bf6338b7461e31d17e
#
_entry.id   850abf46ce8ab8bf6338b7461e31d17e
#
_cell.length_a   1.000
_cell.length_b   1.000
_cell.length_c   1.000
_cell.angle_alpha   90.00
_cell.angle_beta   90.00
_cell.angle_gamma   90.00
#
_symmetry.space_group_name_H-M   'P 1'
#
loop_
_entity.id
_entity.type
_entity.pdbx_description
1 polymer ?
#
loop_
_entity_poly.entity_id
_entity_poly.type
_entity_poly.pdbx_seq_one_letter_code
_entity_poly.pdbx_strand_id
1 'polypeptide(L)'
;MNKKLFENFTLTGINVKQYGHLKRCKDLSDAGADATGIDKRRAKGQVAIFDEGIVRAIKAPVSQARMYMKSVTDPWSTSRNNDNGSRVSGNEYLLAPEKLVEYEERMTNYRMEWERLLENNLFSQWDLFRVEALTQLNGRFQEFFIPVEDLRKRFHWETWIKPLIDVANIGEDIRLKAPSEVIDRCVEGAKREQAQKIANVVGSMADNVMDEANAIVKRLDEYVHVEGDNRKNTLPYEKGWKKLEDLADKIDGWRQALDDEDLTDAADRIRDLMKDIKDLGGGDLSAARSALSGEDDTERKNVRDKLTDITKAAAPATDKFDTFMGN
;
A
#
# COMPACT_ATOMS: atom_id res chain seq x y z
N MET A 1 1.12 -1.19 27.66
CA MET A 1 1.64 -1.29 26.29
C MET A 1 1.89 -2.76 25.97
N ASN A 2 1.41 -3.28 24.86
CA ASN A 2 1.37 -4.72 24.61
C ASN A 2 2.76 -5.26 24.22
N LYS A 3 3.44 -5.94 25.17
CA LYS A 3 4.78 -6.53 24.98
C LYS A 3 4.81 -7.53 23.83
N LYS A 4 3.70 -8.22 23.54
CA LYS A 4 3.58 -9.18 22.44
C LYS A 4 3.74 -8.57 21.06
N LEU A 5 3.39 -7.27 20.87
CA LEU A 5 3.59 -6.58 19.61
C LEU A 5 5.07 -6.54 19.22
N PHE A 6 5.94 -6.22 20.18
CA PHE A 6 7.38 -6.08 19.96
C PHE A 6 8.12 -7.40 19.82
N GLU A 7 7.56 -8.46 20.38
CA GLU A 7 8.11 -9.82 20.29
C GLU A 7 7.72 -10.50 18.96
N ASN A 8 6.57 -10.11 18.39
CA ASN A 8 5.95 -10.85 17.30
C ASN A 8 5.99 -10.14 15.92
N PHE A 9 6.36 -8.87 15.85
CA PHE A 9 6.34 -8.14 14.57
C PHE A 9 7.71 -7.62 14.17
N THR A 10 7.91 -7.52 12.87
CA THR A 10 9.09 -6.91 12.27
C THR A 10 8.69 -5.70 11.43
N LEU A 11 9.60 -4.75 11.29
CA LEU A 11 9.47 -3.65 10.36
C LEU A 11 10.10 -4.03 9.02
N THR A 12 9.42 -3.71 7.94
CA THR A 12 9.93 -3.92 6.59
C THR A 12 9.69 -2.71 5.70
N GLY A 13 10.40 -2.65 4.59
CA GLY A 13 10.21 -1.63 3.57
C GLY A 13 10.97 -1.95 2.29
N ILE A 14 10.65 -1.19 1.25
CA ILE A 14 11.27 -1.28 -0.06
C ILE A 14 11.71 0.10 -0.56
N ASN A 15 12.94 0.19 -1.01
CA ASN A 15 13.50 1.36 -1.66
C ASN A 15 14.04 0.95 -3.03
N VAL A 16 13.46 1.49 -4.11
CA VAL A 16 13.93 1.23 -5.48
C VAL A 16 14.27 2.56 -6.14
N LYS A 17 15.54 2.72 -6.46
CA LYS A 17 16.05 3.85 -7.25
C LYS A 17 16.18 3.44 -8.71
N GLN A 18 15.81 4.34 -9.61
CA GLN A 18 15.89 4.14 -11.05
C GLN A 18 16.40 5.40 -11.73
N TYR A 19 17.14 5.24 -12.81
CA TYR A 19 17.51 6.36 -13.66
C TYR A 19 16.27 6.89 -14.40
N GLY A 20 16.03 8.19 -14.31
CA GLY A 20 14.88 8.78 -14.98
C GLY A 20 15.04 8.73 -16.51
N HIS A 21 14.05 8.14 -17.18
CA HIS A 21 14.02 8.02 -18.65
C HIS A 21 13.78 9.35 -19.37
N LEU A 22 13.21 10.34 -18.68
CA LEU A 22 12.99 11.69 -19.18
C LEU A 22 13.93 12.65 -18.46
N LYS A 23 14.77 13.34 -19.21
CA LYS A 23 15.66 14.37 -18.67
C LYS A 23 15.16 15.74 -19.11
N ARG A 24 14.95 16.62 -18.14
CA ARG A 24 14.54 17.99 -18.39
C ARG A 24 15.68 18.74 -19.08
N CYS A 25 15.37 19.37 -20.21
CA CYS A 25 16.28 20.19 -20.98
C CYS A 25 15.79 21.64 -21.03
N LYS A 26 16.64 22.57 -20.57
CA LYS A 26 16.30 23.99 -20.56
C LYS A 26 16.17 24.56 -21.97
N ASP A 27 17.09 24.21 -22.87
CA ASP A 27 17.09 24.70 -24.24
C ASP A 27 15.83 24.29 -25.00
N LEU A 28 15.33 23.05 -24.81
CA LEU A 28 14.07 22.59 -25.37
C LEU A 28 12.87 23.31 -24.75
N SER A 29 12.95 23.62 -23.46
CA SER A 29 11.90 24.39 -22.75
C SER A 29 11.84 25.82 -23.28
N ASP A 30 12.99 26.46 -23.47
CA ASP A 30 13.08 27.82 -23.98
C ASP A 30 12.64 27.91 -25.45
N ALA A 31 13.09 26.98 -26.32
CA ALA A 31 12.66 26.89 -27.69
C ALA A 31 11.14 26.63 -27.83
N GLY A 32 10.59 25.75 -27.00
CA GLY A 32 9.14 25.49 -26.96
C GLY A 32 8.34 26.70 -26.49
N ALA A 33 8.84 27.46 -25.53
CA ALA A 33 8.22 28.70 -25.07
C ALA A 33 8.22 29.78 -26.14
N ASP A 34 9.36 29.96 -26.82
CA ASP A 34 9.52 30.97 -27.88
C ASP A 34 8.61 30.62 -29.10
N ALA A 35 8.49 29.33 -29.44
CA ALA A 35 7.63 28.87 -30.54
C ALA A 35 6.12 28.99 -30.26
N THR A 36 5.70 28.88 -28.98
CA THR A 36 4.29 28.85 -28.62
C THR A 36 3.80 30.12 -27.90
N GLY A 37 4.69 31.06 -27.57
CA GLY A 37 4.37 32.27 -26.81
C GLY A 37 3.99 32.00 -25.35
N ILE A 38 4.27 30.81 -24.83
CA ILE A 38 3.98 30.44 -23.44
C ILE A 38 5.14 30.89 -22.54
N ASP A 39 4.85 31.26 -21.31
CA ASP A 39 5.88 31.60 -20.28
C ASP A 39 6.89 30.46 -20.15
N LYS A 40 8.20 30.78 -20.25
CA LYS A 40 9.32 29.84 -20.14
C LYS A 40 9.27 28.97 -18.87
N ARG A 41 8.68 29.47 -17.78
CA ARG A 41 8.47 28.70 -16.54
C ARG A 41 7.44 27.57 -16.71
N ARG A 42 6.55 27.68 -17.68
CA ARG A 42 5.47 26.71 -17.94
C ARG A 42 5.83 25.77 -19.10
N ALA A 43 6.77 26.14 -19.96
CA ALA A 43 7.26 25.25 -21.01
C ALA A 43 8.16 24.16 -20.40
N LYS A 44 7.95 22.89 -20.79
CA LYS A 44 8.70 21.73 -20.29
C LYS A 44 9.23 20.92 -21.46
N GLY A 45 10.47 21.18 -21.87
CA GLY A 45 11.19 20.35 -22.82
C GLY A 45 11.87 19.17 -22.11
N GLN A 46 11.75 17.97 -22.64
CA GLN A 46 12.36 16.76 -22.09
C GLN A 46 12.97 15.91 -23.20
N VAL A 47 14.10 15.27 -22.89
CA VAL A 47 14.75 14.27 -23.75
C VAL A 47 14.45 12.89 -23.19
N ALA A 48 13.90 12.01 -24.03
CA ALA A 48 13.75 10.59 -23.69
C ALA A 48 15.12 9.90 -23.83
N ILE A 49 15.53 9.22 -22.77
CA ILE A 49 16.83 8.53 -22.74
C ILE A 49 16.69 7.10 -23.27
N PHE A 50 15.55 6.47 -23.03
CA PHE A 50 15.22 5.14 -23.55
C PHE A 50 13.70 4.99 -23.70
N ASP A 51 13.30 3.98 -24.45
CA ASP A 51 11.92 3.75 -24.85
C ASP A 51 10.97 3.57 -23.67
N GLU A 52 9.73 4.07 -23.80
CA GLU A 52 8.71 3.98 -22.77
C GLU A 52 8.29 2.53 -22.47
N GLY A 53 8.35 1.64 -23.49
CA GLY A 53 8.07 0.21 -23.34
C GLY A 53 9.06 -0.44 -22.38
N ILE A 54 10.35 -0.09 -22.49
CA ILE A 54 11.41 -0.56 -21.57
C ILE A 54 11.13 -0.05 -20.16
N VAL A 55 10.76 1.23 -20.02
CA VAL A 55 10.42 1.83 -18.72
C VAL A 55 9.26 1.08 -18.06
N ARG A 56 8.22 0.78 -18.84
CA ARG A 56 7.02 0.08 -18.36
C ARG A 56 7.35 -1.33 -17.93
N ALA A 57 8.15 -2.06 -18.72
CA ALA A 57 8.60 -3.40 -18.39
C ALA A 57 9.41 -3.43 -17.08
N ILE A 58 10.38 -2.52 -16.91
CA ILE A 58 11.22 -2.43 -15.70
C ILE A 58 10.39 -2.04 -14.46
N LYS A 59 9.38 -1.20 -14.61
CA LYS A 59 8.52 -0.75 -13.49
C LYS A 59 7.53 -1.82 -13.03
N ALA A 60 7.18 -2.78 -13.86
CA ALA A 60 6.15 -3.78 -13.53
C ALA A 60 6.49 -4.61 -12.28
N PRO A 61 7.67 -5.24 -12.14
CA PRO A 61 8.02 -5.97 -10.91
C PRO A 61 8.06 -5.08 -9.67
N VAL A 62 8.50 -3.82 -9.80
CA VAL A 62 8.52 -2.86 -8.69
C VAL A 62 7.11 -2.55 -8.20
N SER A 63 6.17 -2.36 -9.13
CA SER A 63 4.77 -2.10 -8.81
C SER A 63 4.12 -3.31 -8.16
N GLN A 64 4.40 -4.51 -8.65
CA GLN A 64 3.91 -5.78 -8.09
C GLN A 64 4.46 -6.00 -6.67
N ALA A 65 5.75 -5.78 -6.46
CA ALA A 65 6.38 -5.88 -5.14
C ALA A 65 5.74 -4.93 -4.12
N ARG A 66 5.49 -3.66 -4.52
CA ARG A 66 4.82 -2.67 -3.66
C ARG A 66 3.36 -3.02 -3.38
N MET A 67 2.64 -3.54 -4.35
CA MET A 67 1.26 -4.00 -4.15
C MET A 67 1.22 -5.20 -3.21
N TYR A 68 2.10 -6.19 -3.43
CA TYR A 68 2.21 -7.36 -2.56
C TYR A 68 2.58 -6.95 -1.13
N MET A 69 3.60 -6.11 -0.95
CA MET A 69 3.97 -5.58 0.36
C MET A 69 2.76 -4.97 1.07
N LYS A 70 2.02 -4.08 0.41
CA LYS A 70 0.83 -3.44 0.98
C LYS A 70 -0.31 -4.41 1.30
N SER A 71 -0.40 -5.56 0.64
CA SER A 71 -1.44 -6.56 0.91
C SER A 71 -1.16 -7.42 2.15
N VAL A 72 0.12 -7.58 2.52
CA VAL A 72 0.54 -8.46 3.62
C VAL A 72 1.12 -7.72 4.83
N THR A 73 1.22 -6.39 4.75
CA THR A 73 1.79 -5.54 5.81
C THR A 73 0.85 -4.40 6.16
N ASP A 74 1.09 -3.79 7.32
CA ASP A 74 0.41 -2.59 7.77
C ASP A 74 1.37 -1.40 7.87
N PRO A 75 0.92 -0.19 7.48
CA PRO A 75 1.77 0.99 7.56
C PRO A 75 2.07 1.34 9.01
N TRP A 76 3.37 1.37 9.37
CA TRP A 76 3.84 1.75 10.68
C TRP A 76 4.00 3.25 10.89
N SER A 77 4.35 3.97 9.83
CA SER A 77 4.66 5.40 9.88
C SER A 77 3.75 6.21 8.96
N THR A 78 2.43 6.05 9.07
CA THR A 78 1.51 6.96 8.39
C THR A 78 1.17 8.14 9.29
N SER A 79 1.51 9.36 8.85
CA SER A 79 0.77 10.52 9.33
C SER A 79 -0.55 10.60 8.57
N ARG A 80 -1.65 10.59 9.29
CA ARG A 80 -3.00 10.65 8.71
C ARG A 80 -3.30 11.99 8.03
N ASN A 81 -2.55 13.03 8.38
CA ASN A 81 -2.79 14.39 7.90
C ASN A 81 -1.53 15.08 7.41
N ASN A 82 -1.44 15.27 6.09
CA ASN A 82 -0.95 16.54 5.58
C ASN A 82 -2.14 17.49 5.52
N ASP A 83 -1.91 18.80 5.66
CA ASP A 83 -2.92 19.87 5.57
C ASP A 83 -3.84 19.79 4.33
N ASN A 84 -3.56 18.90 3.39
CA ASN A 84 -4.32 18.62 2.16
C ASN A 84 -5.10 17.30 2.19
N GLY A 85 -5.22 16.61 3.32
CA GLY A 85 -5.96 15.34 3.42
C GLY A 85 -5.30 14.13 2.74
N SER A 86 -4.08 14.27 2.22
CA SER A 86 -3.36 13.16 1.58
C SER A 86 -2.63 12.33 2.63
N ARG A 87 -2.88 11.02 2.66
CA ARG A 87 -2.11 10.08 3.48
C ARG A 87 -0.67 10.03 2.99
N VAL A 88 0.27 10.49 3.80
CA VAL A 88 1.69 10.23 3.55
C VAL A 88 1.99 8.82 4.04
N SER A 89 2.14 7.88 3.12
CA SER A 89 2.65 6.55 3.49
C SER A 89 4.11 6.69 3.90
N GLY A 90 4.42 6.39 5.15
CA GLY A 90 5.79 6.19 5.58
C GLY A 90 6.45 5.02 4.83
N ASN A 91 7.76 4.91 4.94
CA ASN A 91 8.52 3.83 4.29
C ASN A 91 8.65 2.58 5.18
N GLU A 92 7.98 2.55 6.32
CA GLU A 92 8.04 1.46 7.28
C GLU A 92 6.68 0.80 7.43
N TYR A 93 6.68 -0.51 7.36
CA TYR A 93 5.48 -1.35 7.43
C TYR A 93 5.70 -2.47 8.42
N LEU A 94 4.65 -2.83 9.15
CA LEU A 94 4.65 -3.97 10.07
C LEU A 94 4.34 -5.25 9.32
N LEU A 95 5.15 -6.27 9.54
CA LEU A 95 5.02 -7.60 8.98
C LEU A 95 4.85 -8.62 10.10
N ALA A 96 3.79 -9.42 10.00
CA ALA A 96 3.54 -10.52 10.91
C ALA A 96 4.54 -11.66 10.69
N PRO A 97 5.00 -12.35 11.76
CA PRO A 97 6.03 -13.39 11.67
C PRO A 97 5.64 -14.54 10.73
N GLU A 98 4.37 -14.90 10.71
CA GLU A 98 3.85 -15.99 9.88
C GLU A 98 4.01 -15.72 8.38
N LYS A 99 4.09 -14.44 8.02
CA LYS A 99 4.27 -14.00 6.62
C LYS A 99 5.72 -13.75 6.24
N LEU A 100 6.66 -13.80 7.19
CA LEU A 100 8.05 -13.39 6.99
C LEU A 100 8.73 -14.18 5.87
N VAL A 101 8.63 -15.51 5.89
CA VAL A 101 9.29 -16.39 4.92
C VAL A 101 8.70 -16.18 3.52
N GLU A 102 7.38 -16.20 3.40
CA GLU A 102 6.69 -15.95 2.13
C GLU A 102 7.02 -14.56 1.58
N TYR A 103 7.07 -13.55 2.46
CA TYR A 103 7.41 -12.18 2.08
C TYR A 103 8.82 -12.09 1.50
N GLU A 104 9.81 -12.67 2.18
CA GLU A 104 11.20 -12.65 1.75
C GLU A 104 11.39 -13.36 0.39
N GLU A 105 10.78 -14.53 0.22
CA GLU A 105 10.81 -15.27 -1.05
C GLU A 105 10.19 -14.47 -2.19
N ARG A 106 9.02 -13.89 -2.01
CA ARG A 106 8.35 -13.10 -3.05
C ARG A 106 9.09 -11.82 -3.39
N MET A 107 9.60 -11.10 -2.39
CA MET A 107 10.38 -9.89 -2.63
C MET A 107 11.68 -10.19 -3.37
N THR A 108 12.31 -11.33 -3.06
CA THR A 108 13.49 -11.85 -3.79
C THR A 108 13.14 -12.15 -5.24
N ASN A 109 12.03 -12.83 -5.50
CA ASN A 109 11.59 -13.16 -6.86
C ASN A 109 11.30 -11.90 -7.69
N TYR A 110 10.63 -10.89 -7.12
CA TYR A 110 10.42 -9.60 -7.82
C TYR A 110 11.74 -8.89 -8.12
N ARG A 111 12.69 -8.92 -7.20
CA ARG A 111 14.03 -8.36 -7.40
C ARG A 111 14.77 -9.08 -8.53
N MET A 112 14.80 -10.40 -8.53
CA MET A 112 15.46 -11.19 -9.57
C MET A 112 14.86 -10.92 -10.95
N GLU A 113 13.53 -10.83 -11.05
CA GLU A 113 12.86 -10.50 -12.30
C GLU A 113 13.19 -9.08 -12.76
N TRP A 114 13.23 -8.12 -11.84
CA TRP A 114 13.63 -6.75 -12.15
C TRP A 114 15.08 -6.67 -12.65
N GLU A 115 16.03 -7.36 -12.00
CA GLU A 115 17.43 -7.43 -12.40
C GLU A 115 17.56 -8.08 -13.79
N ARG A 116 16.81 -9.14 -14.06
CA ARG A 116 16.75 -9.82 -15.36
C ARG A 116 16.25 -8.89 -16.47
N LEU A 117 15.19 -8.14 -16.20
CA LEU A 117 14.63 -7.17 -17.16
C LEU A 117 15.59 -6.01 -17.42
N LEU A 118 16.27 -5.50 -16.40
CA LEU A 118 17.33 -4.50 -16.57
C LEU A 118 18.44 -5.00 -17.47
N GLU A 119 18.95 -6.20 -17.23
CA GLU A 119 20.04 -6.77 -18.02
C GLU A 119 19.60 -6.98 -19.47
N ASN A 120 18.50 -7.69 -19.68
CA ASN A 120 18.08 -8.10 -21.03
C ASN A 120 17.54 -6.96 -21.88
N ASN A 121 16.81 -6.01 -21.29
CA ASN A 121 16.09 -4.99 -22.05
C ASN A 121 16.78 -3.62 -22.07
N LEU A 122 17.69 -3.36 -21.11
CA LEU A 122 18.33 -2.05 -21.02
C LEU A 122 19.86 -2.16 -21.16
N PHE A 123 20.54 -2.86 -20.25
CA PHE A 123 22.00 -2.79 -20.20
C PHE A 123 22.68 -3.46 -21.37
N SER A 124 22.19 -4.64 -21.81
CA SER A 124 22.75 -5.36 -22.97
C SER A 124 22.56 -4.60 -24.29
N GLN A 125 21.59 -3.70 -24.37
CA GLN A 125 21.29 -2.95 -25.58
C GLN A 125 21.65 -1.46 -25.45
N TRP A 126 22.21 -1.03 -24.31
CA TRP A 126 22.43 0.37 -24.00
C TRP A 126 23.31 1.12 -25.01
N ASP A 127 24.40 0.50 -25.44
CA ASP A 127 25.30 1.14 -26.37
C ASP A 127 24.65 1.36 -27.74
N LEU A 128 23.79 0.43 -28.19
CA LEU A 128 22.99 0.61 -29.42
C LEU A 128 21.98 1.78 -29.25
N PHE A 129 21.24 1.80 -28.18
CA PHE A 129 20.31 2.90 -27.88
C PHE A 129 21.00 4.25 -27.80
N ARG A 130 22.19 4.28 -27.17
CA ARG A 130 23.01 5.48 -27.05
C ARG A 130 23.44 6.03 -28.42
N VAL A 131 23.96 5.16 -29.29
CA VAL A 131 24.41 5.52 -30.63
C VAL A 131 23.21 6.01 -31.45
N GLU A 132 22.10 5.27 -31.45
CA GLU A 132 20.90 5.65 -32.18
C GLU A 132 20.32 6.99 -31.72
N ALA A 133 20.16 7.16 -30.40
CA ALA A 133 19.64 8.40 -29.83
C ALA A 133 20.54 9.61 -30.11
N LEU A 134 21.85 9.45 -29.98
CA LEU A 134 22.81 10.53 -30.30
C LEU A 134 22.80 10.88 -31.80
N THR A 135 22.60 9.92 -32.66
CA THR A 135 22.44 10.15 -34.12
C THR A 135 21.17 10.96 -34.40
N GLN A 136 20.03 10.56 -33.83
CA GLN A 136 18.74 11.26 -33.95
C GLN A 136 18.80 12.68 -33.37
N LEU A 137 19.57 12.89 -32.30
CA LEU A 137 19.75 14.17 -31.62
C LEU A 137 20.90 15.01 -32.22
N ASN A 138 21.49 14.60 -33.35
CA ASN A 138 22.63 15.26 -33.98
C ASN A 138 23.80 15.50 -32.98
N GLY A 139 24.09 14.54 -32.14
CA GLY A 139 25.14 14.60 -31.13
C GLY A 139 24.88 15.53 -29.94
N ARG A 140 23.66 16.09 -29.83
CA ARG A 140 23.28 16.94 -28.69
C ARG A 140 22.92 16.10 -27.47
N PHE A 141 23.07 16.68 -26.26
CA PHE A 141 22.67 16.07 -24.99
C PHE A 141 23.45 14.80 -24.61
N GLN A 142 24.70 14.70 -25.04
CA GLN A 142 25.58 13.56 -24.74
C GLN A 142 25.71 13.29 -23.24
N GLU A 143 25.63 14.32 -22.40
CA GLU A 143 25.69 14.26 -20.96
C GLU A 143 24.58 13.43 -20.32
N PHE A 144 23.47 13.21 -21.02
CA PHE A 144 22.38 12.37 -20.54
C PHE A 144 22.59 10.88 -20.83
N PHE A 145 23.46 10.57 -21.81
CA PHE A 145 23.74 9.21 -22.27
C PHE A 145 25.05 8.71 -21.67
N ILE A 146 25.02 8.50 -20.34
CA ILE A 146 26.16 8.05 -19.55
C ILE A 146 26.63 6.64 -19.97
N PRO A 147 27.91 6.24 -19.72
CA PRO A 147 28.37 4.88 -19.93
C PRO A 147 27.52 3.85 -19.18
N VAL A 148 27.41 2.62 -19.72
CA VAL A 148 26.58 1.56 -19.13
C VAL A 148 26.98 1.23 -17.70
N GLU A 149 28.27 1.31 -17.36
CA GLU A 149 28.77 1.05 -16.01
C GLU A 149 28.27 2.08 -15.00
N ASP A 150 28.15 3.35 -15.43
CA ASP A 150 27.60 4.40 -14.58
C ASP A 150 26.06 4.37 -14.55
N LEU A 151 25.44 3.92 -15.64
CA LEU A 151 24.01 3.68 -15.69
C LEU A 151 23.61 2.57 -14.70
N ARG A 152 24.36 1.45 -14.63
CA ARG A 152 24.12 0.36 -13.68
C ARG A 152 24.07 0.85 -12.24
N LYS A 153 24.98 1.73 -11.83
CA LYS A 153 25.05 2.31 -10.48
C LYS A 153 23.82 3.18 -10.13
N ARG A 154 23.02 3.59 -11.11
CA ARG A 154 21.81 4.40 -10.90
C ARG A 154 20.58 3.57 -10.60
N PHE A 155 20.66 2.26 -10.79
CA PHE A 155 19.58 1.34 -10.45
C PHE A 155 19.94 0.62 -9.17
N HIS A 156 19.04 0.70 -8.20
CA HIS A 156 19.26 0.10 -6.89
C HIS A 156 17.93 -0.44 -6.36
N TRP A 157 17.99 -1.67 -5.85
CA TRP A 157 16.87 -2.31 -5.17
C TRP A 157 17.31 -2.70 -3.78
N GLU A 158 16.61 -2.22 -2.79
CA GLU A 158 16.84 -2.52 -1.38
C GLU A 158 15.51 -2.92 -0.74
N THR A 159 15.49 -4.08 -0.13
CA THR A 159 14.47 -4.49 0.83
C THR A 159 15.14 -4.69 2.17
N TRP A 160 14.45 -4.35 3.22
CA TRP A 160 14.99 -4.51 4.57
C TRP A 160 13.92 -5.04 5.51
N ILE A 161 14.38 -5.83 6.49
CA ILE A 161 13.60 -6.36 7.59
C ILE A 161 14.35 -6.02 8.87
N LYS A 162 13.69 -5.37 9.82
CA LYS A 162 14.26 -4.94 11.10
C LYS A 162 13.37 -5.40 12.24
N PRO A 163 13.93 -5.78 13.40
CA PRO A 163 13.12 -6.03 14.58
C PRO A 163 12.39 -4.75 15.00
N LEU A 164 11.16 -4.91 15.46
CA LEU A 164 10.44 -3.83 16.12
C LEU A 164 10.99 -3.71 17.54
N ILE A 165 11.59 -2.58 17.87
CA ILE A 165 12.25 -2.37 19.17
C ILE A 165 11.23 -1.85 20.17
N ASP A 166 11.10 -2.52 21.33
CA ASP A 166 10.35 -1.98 22.47
C ASP A 166 11.13 -0.82 23.10
N VAL A 167 10.54 0.35 23.00
CA VAL A 167 11.13 1.59 23.53
C VAL A 167 11.27 1.56 25.05
N ALA A 168 10.48 0.74 25.75
CA ALA A 168 10.62 0.58 27.20
C ALA A 168 12.02 0.08 27.61
N ASN A 169 12.70 -0.66 26.72
CA ASN A 169 14.03 -1.21 26.97
C ASN A 169 15.17 -0.23 26.61
N ILE A 170 14.89 0.91 25.95
CA ILE A 170 15.92 1.90 25.58
C ILE A 170 16.55 2.54 26.82
N GLY A 171 15.80 2.68 27.93
CA GLY A 171 16.30 3.23 29.19
C GLY A 171 17.41 2.40 29.84
N GLU A 172 17.48 1.11 29.49
CA GLU A 172 18.50 0.17 30.01
C GLU A 172 19.76 0.13 29.13
N ASP A 173 19.77 0.83 28.00
CA ASP A 173 20.95 0.86 27.12
C ASP A 173 22.06 1.70 27.75
N ILE A 174 23.05 0.99 28.32
CA ILE A 174 24.24 1.58 28.97
C ILE A 174 25.09 2.47 28.05
N ARG A 175 24.82 2.47 26.73
CA ARG A 175 25.47 3.41 25.79
C ARG A 175 24.92 4.82 25.91
N LEU A 176 23.75 5.01 26.51
CA LEU A 176 23.16 6.32 26.76
C LEU A 176 23.81 6.95 28.01
N LYS A 177 24.93 7.64 27.80
CA LYS A 177 25.62 8.42 28.85
C LYS A 177 24.97 9.81 29.00
N ALA A 178 23.69 9.86 29.34
CA ALA A 178 22.96 11.09 29.56
C ALA A 178 22.41 11.15 30.99
N PRO A 179 22.13 12.34 31.55
CA PRO A 179 21.46 12.48 32.83
C PRO A 179 20.11 11.72 32.80
N SER A 180 19.73 11.09 33.92
CA SER A 180 18.50 10.28 34.01
C SER A 180 17.25 11.03 33.54
N GLU A 181 17.12 12.32 33.89
CA GLU A 181 16.01 13.17 33.46
C GLU A 181 15.90 13.34 31.93
N VAL A 182 17.03 13.29 31.21
CA VAL A 182 17.08 13.35 29.74
C VAL A 182 16.66 12.00 29.17
N ILE A 183 17.15 10.91 29.76
CA ILE A 183 16.79 9.54 29.37
C ILE A 183 15.29 9.33 29.56
N ASP A 184 14.75 9.71 30.72
CA ASP A 184 13.31 9.57 31.04
C ASP A 184 12.45 10.36 30.03
N ARG A 185 12.82 11.59 29.68
CA ARG A 185 12.11 12.37 28.66
C ARG A 185 12.17 11.73 27.27
N CYS A 186 13.32 11.17 26.90
CA CYS A 186 13.46 10.46 25.62
C CYS A 186 12.61 9.20 25.57
N VAL A 187 12.59 8.41 26.64
CA VAL A 187 11.78 7.20 26.78
C VAL A 187 10.29 7.54 26.74
N GLU A 188 9.88 8.58 27.49
CA GLU A 188 8.50 9.07 27.48
C GLU A 188 8.06 9.54 26.08
N GLY A 189 8.88 10.33 25.41
CA GLY A 189 8.63 10.80 24.06
C GLY A 189 8.48 9.63 23.07
N ALA A 190 9.40 8.68 23.14
CA ALA A 190 9.37 7.52 22.26
C ALA A 190 8.19 6.58 22.56
N LYS A 191 7.78 6.42 23.84
CA LYS A 191 6.56 5.70 24.21
C LYS A 191 5.31 6.34 23.62
N ARG A 192 5.20 7.68 23.66
CA ARG A 192 4.08 8.41 23.06
C ARG A 192 4.03 8.21 21.55
N GLU A 193 5.18 8.37 20.87
CA GLU A 193 5.27 8.17 19.42
C GLU A 193 4.86 6.73 19.04
N GLN A 194 5.30 5.74 19.79
CA GLN A 194 4.97 4.35 19.57
C GLN A 194 3.48 4.05 19.79
N ALA A 195 2.89 4.57 20.87
CA ALA A 195 1.47 4.45 21.14
C ALA A 195 0.63 5.10 20.03
N GLN A 196 1.08 6.26 19.54
CA GLN A 196 0.43 6.93 18.40
C GLN A 196 0.51 6.11 17.12
N LYS A 197 1.65 5.47 16.82
CA LYS A 197 1.79 4.58 15.66
C LYS A 197 0.86 3.37 15.75
N ILE A 198 0.71 2.77 16.94
CA ILE A 198 -0.23 1.67 17.16
C ILE A 198 -1.67 2.14 16.94
N ALA A 199 -2.06 3.27 17.51
CA ALA A 199 -3.39 3.84 17.30
C ALA A 199 -3.66 4.12 15.80
N ASN A 200 -2.65 4.60 15.06
CA ASN A 200 -2.73 4.79 13.61
C ASN A 200 -3.00 3.49 12.85
N VAL A 201 -2.35 2.39 13.24
CA VAL A 201 -2.54 1.07 12.62
C VAL A 201 -3.97 0.59 12.87
N VAL A 202 -4.44 0.64 14.12
CA VAL A 202 -5.81 0.26 14.52
C VAL A 202 -6.84 1.10 13.75
N GLY A 203 -6.72 2.42 13.78
CA GLY A 203 -7.63 3.31 13.06
C GLY A 203 -7.63 3.07 11.53
N SER A 204 -6.45 2.79 10.95
CA SER A 204 -6.37 2.47 9.52
C SER A 204 -7.04 1.14 9.16
N MET A 205 -6.96 0.14 10.04
CA MET A 205 -7.67 -1.14 9.85
C MET A 205 -9.18 -0.93 9.93
N ALA A 206 -9.66 -0.20 10.93
CA ALA A 206 -11.08 0.12 11.09
C ALA A 206 -11.62 0.89 9.88
N ASP A 207 -10.90 1.92 9.41
CA ASP A 207 -11.27 2.66 8.20
C ASP A 207 -11.40 1.74 6.97
N ASN A 208 -10.43 0.84 6.77
CA ASN A 208 -10.47 -0.08 5.64
C ASN A 208 -11.67 -1.03 5.70
N VAL A 209 -12.04 -1.51 6.89
CA VAL A 209 -13.24 -2.33 7.09
C VAL A 209 -14.51 -1.53 6.75
N MET A 210 -14.62 -0.30 7.28
CA MET A 210 -15.78 0.56 7.02
C MET A 210 -15.89 0.94 5.55
N ASP A 211 -14.78 1.29 4.91
CA ASP A 211 -14.76 1.68 3.50
C ASP A 211 -15.21 0.53 2.59
N GLU A 212 -14.71 -0.70 2.81
CA GLU A 212 -15.08 -1.85 2.00
C GLU A 212 -16.52 -2.30 2.27
N ALA A 213 -16.97 -2.32 3.54
CA ALA A 213 -18.35 -2.63 3.90
C ALA A 213 -19.33 -1.63 3.28
N ASN A 214 -19.05 -0.31 3.39
CA ASN A 214 -19.86 0.74 2.79
C ASN A 214 -19.88 0.67 1.25
N ALA A 215 -18.75 0.30 0.62
CA ALA A 215 -18.70 0.10 -0.83
C ALA A 215 -19.60 -1.06 -1.28
N ILE A 216 -19.71 -2.12 -0.48
CA ILE A 216 -20.61 -3.24 -0.75
C ILE A 216 -22.06 -2.80 -0.50
N VAL A 217 -22.38 -2.14 0.61
CA VAL A 217 -23.71 -1.60 0.90
C VAL A 217 -24.22 -0.73 -0.24
N LYS A 218 -23.40 0.22 -0.69
CA LYS A 218 -23.75 1.08 -1.82
C LYS A 218 -24.13 0.30 -3.07
N ARG A 219 -23.40 -0.77 -3.37
CA ARG A 219 -23.71 -1.62 -4.54
C ARG A 219 -25.02 -2.40 -4.37
N LEU A 220 -25.33 -2.83 -3.15
CA LEU A 220 -26.59 -3.49 -2.86
C LEU A 220 -27.78 -2.52 -2.98
N ASP A 221 -27.62 -1.28 -2.54
CA ASP A 221 -28.64 -0.21 -2.61
C ASP A 221 -28.88 0.28 -4.05
N GLU A 222 -27.83 0.32 -4.87
CA GLU A 222 -27.92 0.71 -6.29
C GLU A 222 -28.49 -0.39 -7.19
N TYR A 223 -28.64 -1.61 -6.68
CA TYR A 223 -29.17 -2.73 -7.46
C TYR A 223 -30.69 -2.64 -7.61
N VAL A 224 -31.14 -2.63 -8.86
CA VAL A 224 -32.57 -2.73 -9.22
C VAL A 224 -32.77 -4.00 -10.03
N HIS A 225 -33.66 -4.88 -9.55
CA HIS A 225 -34.05 -6.04 -10.31
C HIS A 225 -34.94 -5.62 -11.49
N VAL A 226 -34.54 -6.01 -12.72
CA VAL A 226 -35.35 -5.80 -13.92
C VAL A 226 -35.50 -7.13 -14.61
N GLU A 227 -36.74 -7.56 -14.81
CA GLU A 227 -37.08 -8.82 -15.44
C GLU A 227 -36.51 -8.86 -16.87
N GLY A 228 -35.76 -9.92 -17.19
CA GLY A 228 -35.10 -10.06 -18.51
C GLY A 228 -33.83 -9.26 -18.73
N ASP A 229 -33.40 -8.44 -17.76
CA ASP A 229 -32.14 -7.68 -17.83
C ASP A 229 -31.00 -8.37 -17.06
N ASN A 230 -29.97 -8.80 -17.77
CA ASN A 230 -28.78 -9.42 -17.19
C ASN A 230 -27.81 -8.41 -16.55
N ARG A 231 -28.22 -7.17 -16.27
CA ARG A 231 -27.40 -6.14 -15.62
C ARG A 231 -27.19 -6.41 -14.13
N LYS A 232 -26.60 -7.56 -13.80
CA LYS A 232 -26.09 -7.86 -12.46
C LYS A 232 -24.87 -7.00 -12.09
N ASN A 233 -24.58 -5.92 -12.86
CA ASN A 233 -23.31 -5.20 -12.79
C ASN A 233 -23.14 -4.35 -11.53
N THR A 234 -24.23 -4.03 -10.82
CA THR A 234 -24.20 -3.27 -9.58
C THR A 234 -23.95 -4.14 -8.35
N LEU A 235 -24.31 -5.42 -8.38
CA LEU A 235 -24.07 -6.31 -7.23
C LEU A 235 -22.59 -6.54 -6.96
N PRO A 236 -22.21 -6.76 -5.70
CA PRO A 236 -20.83 -7.02 -5.31
C PRO A 236 -20.24 -8.23 -6.05
N TYR A 237 -19.01 -8.07 -6.55
CA TYR A 237 -18.27 -9.17 -7.16
C TYR A 237 -17.55 -9.98 -6.07
N GLU A 238 -17.18 -11.21 -6.39
CA GLU A 238 -16.33 -12.07 -5.57
C GLU A 238 -15.13 -11.32 -4.96
N LYS A 239 -14.49 -10.47 -5.76
CA LYS A 239 -13.34 -9.65 -5.32
C LYS A 239 -13.66 -8.71 -4.14
N GLY A 240 -14.89 -8.18 -4.06
CA GLY A 240 -15.30 -7.33 -2.94
C GLY A 240 -15.45 -8.14 -1.65
N TRP A 241 -16.12 -9.29 -1.75
CA TRP A 241 -16.26 -10.20 -0.62
C TRP A 241 -14.91 -10.71 -0.11
N LYS A 242 -14.03 -11.11 -1.04
CA LYS A 242 -12.69 -11.59 -0.70
C LYS A 242 -11.86 -10.52 0.00
N LYS A 243 -11.96 -9.27 -0.38
CA LYS A 243 -11.26 -8.18 0.33
C LYS A 243 -11.72 -8.03 1.78
N LEU A 244 -13.03 -8.19 2.03
CA LEU A 244 -13.56 -8.16 3.40
C LEU A 244 -13.04 -9.35 4.21
N GLU A 245 -13.00 -10.54 3.62
CA GLU A 245 -12.42 -11.75 4.23
C GLU A 245 -10.93 -11.56 4.52
N ASP A 246 -10.16 -11.06 3.56
CA ASP A 246 -8.72 -10.75 3.72
C ASP A 246 -8.48 -9.73 4.86
N LEU A 247 -9.39 -8.76 5.05
CA LEU A 247 -9.32 -7.81 6.17
C LEU A 247 -9.58 -8.48 7.51
N ALA A 248 -10.55 -9.39 7.60
CA ALA A 248 -10.80 -10.15 8.82
C ALA A 248 -9.60 -11.03 9.20
N ASP A 249 -9.00 -11.72 8.22
CA ASP A 249 -7.80 -12.53 8.43
C ASP A 249 -6.61 -11.68 8.89
N LYS A 250 -6.51 -10.46 8.36
CA LYS A 250 -5.49 -9.51 8.74
C LYS A 250 -5.67 -9.05 10.18
N ILE A 251 -6.90 -8.69 10.59
CA ILE A 251 -7.21 -8.29 11.96
C ILE A 251 -6.89 -9.42 12.94
N ASP A 252 -7.17 -10.68 12.58
CA ASP A 252 -6.84 -11.83 13.42
C ASP A 252 -5.35 -12.03 13.59
N GLY A 253 -4.55 -11.85 12.55
CA GLY A 253 -3.10 -11.85 12.69
C GLY A 253 -2.61 -10.81 13.70
N TRP A 254 -3.37 -9.74 13.90
CA TRP A 254 -3.08 -8.69 14.88
C TRP A 254 -3.75 -8.87 16.23
N ARG A 255 -4.76 -9.76 16.35
CA ARG A 255 -5.61 -9.93 17.54
C ARG A 255 -4.81 -10.07 18.84
N GLN A 256 -3.73 -10.89 18.82
CA GLN A 256 -2.87 -11.10 19.98
C GLN A 256 -1.97 -9.90 20.31
N ALA A 257 -1.70 -9.06 19.33
CA ALA A 257 -0.77 -7.94 19.43
C ALA A 257 -1.45 -6.62 19.80
N LEU A 258 -2.63 -6.36 19.26
CA LEU A 258 -3.33 -5.09 19.47
C LEU A 258 -4.31 -5.14 20.65
N ASP A 259 -4.87 -6.31 20.98
CA ASP A 259 -5.83 -6.51 22.07
C ASP A 259 -6.99 -5.51 22.01
N ASP A 260 -7.49 -5.24 20.77
CA ASP A 260 -8.59 -4.32 20.51
C ASP A 260 -9.88 -5.11 20.30
N GLU A 261 -10.81 -4.95 21.25
CA GLU A 261 -12.08 -5.69 21.25
C GLU A 261 -12.99 -5.28 20.09
N ASP A 262 -13.00 -3.99 19.68
CA ASP A 262 -13.88 -3.49 18.64
C ASP A 262 -13.47 -4.04 17.26
N LEU A 263 -12.16 -4.03 16.95
CA LEU A 263 -11.66 -4.66 15.72
C LEU A 263 -11.88 -6.16 15.71
N THR A 264 -11.74 -6.81 16.87
CA THR A 264 -11.99 -8.24 17.03
C THR A 264 -13.45 -8.58 16.74
N ASP A 265 -14.40 -7.82 17.31
CA ASP A 265 -15.84 -7.98 17.06
C ASP A 265 -16.18 -7.75 15.58
N ALA A 266 -15.59 -6.73 14.96
CA ALA A 266 -15.77 -6.47 13.53
C ALA A 266 -15.28 -7.65 12.67
N ALA A 267 -14.13 -8.23 12.98
CA ALA A 267 -13.58 -9.38 12.24
C ALA A 267 -14.47 -10.63 12.39
N ASP A 268 -14.95 -10.91 13.60
CA ASP A 268 -15.86 -12.03 13.86
C ASP A 268 -17.17 -11.87 13.09
N ARG A 269 -17.76 -10.67 13.07
CA ARG A 269 -18.96 -10.36 12.26
C ARG A 269 -18.73 -10.50 10.77
N ILE A 270 -17.55 -10.11 10.28
CA ILE A 270 -17.18 -10.33 8.86
C ILE A 270 -17.18 -11.83 8.55
N ARG A 271 -16.63 -12.67 9.42
CA ARG A 271 -16.61 -14.12 9.20
C ARG A 271 -17.99 -14.74 9.19
N ASP A 272 -18.85 -14.31 10.10
CA ASP A 272 -20.24 -14.76 10.12
C ASP A 272 -20.95 -14.36 8.84
N LEU A 273 -20.78 -13.13 8.37
CA LEU A 273 -21.31 -12.69 7.09
C LEU A 273 -20.75 -13.50 5.92
N MET A 274 -19.44 -13.74 5.88
CA MET A 274 -18.80 -14.52 4.80
C MET A 274 -19.29 -15.96 4.75
N LYS A 275 -19.58 -16.55 5.92
CA LYS A 275 -20.22 -17.87 5.99
C LYS A 275 -21.59 -17.84 5.36
N ASP A 276 -22.44 -16.87 5.71
CA ASP A 276 -23.78 -16.74 5.14
C ASP A 276 -23.74 -16.52 3.62
N ILE A 277 -22.82 -15.67 3.13
CA ILE A 277 -22.64 -15.43 1.70
C ILE A 277 -22.21 -16.71 0.97
N LYS A 278 -21.31 -17.50 1.56
CA LYS A 278 -20.91 -18.81 1.00
C LYS A 278 -22.09 -19.80 1.01
N ASP A 279 -22.85 -19.84 2.08
CA ASP A 279 -24.02 -20.70 2.19
C ASP A 279 -25.09 -20.35 1.14
N LEU A 280 -25.36 -19.05 0.89
CA LEU A 280 -26.23 -18.57 -0.19
C LEU A 280 -25.75 -19.02 -1.58
N GLY A 281 -24.46 -19.13 -1.79
CA GLY A 281 -23.83 -19.56 -3.04
C GLY A 281 -23.55 -21.06 -3.12
N GLY A 282 -23.98 -21.87 -2.15
CA GLY A 282 -23.65 -23.29 -2.13
C GLY A 282 -22.15 -23.58 -1.99
N GLY A 283 -21.42 -22.69 -1.32
CA GLY A 283 -19.98 -22.76 -1.12
C GLY A 283 -19.15 -21.89 -2.08
N ASP A 284 -19.80 -21.26 -3.06
CA ASP A 284 -19.13 -20.41 -4.07
C ASP A 284 -19.56 -18.95 -3.97
N LEU A 285 -18.61 -18.06 -3.75
CA LEU A 285 -18.84 -16.61 -3.68
C LEU A 285 -19.37 -16.02 -5.00
N SER A 286 -19.01 -16.61 -6.14
CA SER A 286 -19.52 -16.17 -7.44
C SER A 286 -20.99 -16.51 -7.62
N ALA A 287 -21.43 -17.67 -7.11
CA ALA A 287 -22.82 -18.12 -7.14
C ALA A 287 -23.71 -17.31 -6.17
N ALA A 288 -23.18 -16.83 -5.05
CA ALA A 288 -23.88 -15.96 -4.10
C ALA A 288 -24.45 -14.70 -4.79
N ARG A 289 -23.73 -14.15 -5.77
CA ARG A 289 -24.19 -13.03 -6.60
C ARG A 289 -25.51 -13.35 -7.33
N SER A 290 -25.67 -14.58 -7.79
CA SER A 290 -26.90 -15.02 -8.45
C SER A 290 -28.07 -15.12 -7.47
N ALA A 291 -27.83 -15.61 -6.25
CA ALA A 291 -28.83 -15.64 -5.19
C ALA A 291 -29.28 -14.22 -4.80
N LEU A 292 -28.33 -13.28 -4.67
CA LEU A 292 -28.63 -11.87 -4.37
C LEU A 292 -29.31 -11.12 -5.53
N SER A 293 -29.32 -11.66 -6.76
CA SER A 293 -29.95 -11.01 -7.92
C SER A 293 -31.44 -11.32 -8.07
N GLY A 294 -32.05 -12.11 -7.18
CA GLY A 294 -33.46 -12.45 -7.20
C GLY A 294 -34.41 -11.25 -7.06
N GLU A 295 -35.67 -11.44 -7.40
CA GLU A 295 -36.73 -10.44 -7.22
C GLU A 295 -36.96 -10.13 -5.73
N ASP A 296 -36.87 -11.17 -4.88
CA ASP A 296 -36.97 -11.03 -3.44
C ASP A 296 -35.71 -10.31 -2.88
N ASP A 297 -35.93 -9.20 -2.20
CA ASP A 297 -34.86 -8.36 -1.63
C ASP A 297 -34.48 -8.74 -0.18
N THR A 298 -35.10 -9.78 0.38
CA THR A 298 -34.93 -10.20 1.78
C THR A 298 -33.47 -10.50 2.09
N GLU A 299 -32.81 -11.30 1.25
CA GLU A 299 -31.39 -11.65 1.45
C GLU A 299 -30.47 -10.42 1.29
N ARG A 300 -30.77 -9.54 0.33
CA ARG A 300 -30.01 -8.29 0.17
C ARG A 300 -30.13 -7.37 1.38
N LYS A 301 -31.32 -7.26 1.96
CA LYS A 301 -31.54 -6.48 3.20
C LYS A 301 -30.78 -7.09 4.38
N ASN A 302 -30.86 -8.41 4.56
CA ASN A 302 -30.14 -9.11 5.60
C ASN A 302 -28.64 -8.89 5.50
N VAL A 303 -28.05 -9.04 4.33
CA VAL A 303 -26.62 -8.79 4.07
C VAL A 303 -26.27 -7.33 4.34
N ARG A 304 -27.11 -6.38 3.91
CA ARG A 304 -26.91 -4.95 4.16
C ARG A 304 -26.90 -4.61 5.64
N ASP A 305 -27.86 -5.17 6.40
CA ASP A 305 -27.97 -4.93 7.82
C ASP A 305 -26.73 -5.46 8.57
N LYS A 306 -26.25 -6.65 8.21
CA LYS A 306 -24.99 -7.21 8.76
C LYS A 306 -23.77 -6.37 8.41
N LEU A 307 -23.65 -5.86 7.18
CA LEU A 307 -22.58 -4.93 6.79
C LEU A 307 -22.65 -3.62 7.59
N THR A 308 -23.85 -3.12 7.84
CA THR A 308 -24.04 -1.93 8.68
C THR A 308 -23.63 -2.20 10.12
N ASP A 309 -23.87 -3.38 10.65
CA ASP A 309 -23.44 -3.77 12.00
C ASP A 309 -21.91 -3.96 12.08
N ILE A 310 -21.27 -4.44 11.01
CA ILE A 310 -19.79 -4.48 10.90
C ILE A 310 -19.21 -3.06 10.96
N THR A 311 -19.77 -2.10 10.21
CA THR A 311 -19.29 -0.71 10.26
C THR A 311 -19.47 -0.08 11.63
N LYS A 312 -20.57 -0.36 12.33
CA LYS A 312 -20.80 0.10 13.71
C LYS A 312 -19.80 -0.53 14.69
N ALA A 313 -19.44 -1.78 14.52
CA ALA A 313 -18.46 -2.46 15.37
C ALA A 313 -17.05 -1.90 15.18
N ALA A 314 -16.67 -1.54 13.94
CA ALA A 314 -15.35 -0.98 13.63
C ALA A 314 -15.21 0.51 14.00
N ALA A 315 -16.30 1.29 14.03
CA ALA A 315 -16.28 2.73 14.24
C ALA A 315 -15.58 3.17 15.55
N PRO A 316 -15.78 2.52 16.73
CA PRO A 316 -15.13 2.94 17.96
C PRO A 316 -13.60 2.83 17.90
N ALA A 317 -13.06 1.90 17.13
CA ALA A 317 -11.62 1.78 16.94
C ALA A 317 -11.02 3.00 16.21
N THR A 318 -11.80 3.65 15.32
CA THR A 318 -11.41 4.93 14.70
C THR A 318 -11.48 6.09 15.70
N ASP A 319 -12.53 6.16 16.52
CA ASP A 319 -12.73 7.22 17.52
C ASP A 319 -11.64 7.20 18.61
N LYS A 320 -11.17 6.01 19.01
CA LYS A 320 -10.02 5.86 19.91
C LYS A 320 -8.78 6.55 19.37
N PHE A 321 -8.56 6.46 18.07
CA PHE A 321 -7.46 7.14 17.39
C PHE A 321 -7.61 8.66 17.45
N ASP A 322 -8.78 9.20 17.10
CA ASP A 322 -9.03 10.63 17.07
C ASP A 322 -8.95 11.26 18.49
N THR A 323 -9.38 10.53 19.52
CA THR A 323 -9.23 10.94 20.92
C THR A 323 -7.75 11.00 21.34
N PHE A 324 -6.92 10.06 20.86
CA PHE A 324 -5.48 10.03 21.15
C PHE A 324 -4.73 11.18 20.48
N MET A 325 -5.21 11.64 19.31
CA MET A 325 -4.62 12.76 18.56
C MET A 325 -5.09 14.13 19.07
N GLY A 326 -6.22 14.20 19.78
CA GLY A 326 -6.80 15.46 20.31
C GLY A 326 -6.25 15.92 21.64
N ASN A 327 -5.41 15.10 22.30
CA ASN A 327 -4.69 15.40 23.55
C ASN A 327 -3.18 15.51 23.31
#